data_e4af43dd348f26c1da473424f809397d
#
_entry.id   e4af43dd348f26c1da473424f809397d
#
_cell.length_a   1.000
_cell.length_b   1.000
_cell.length_c   1.000
_cell.angle_alpha   90.00
_cell.angle_beta   90.00
_cell.angle_gamma   90.00
#
_symmetry.space_group_name_H-M   'P 1'
#
loop_
_entity.id
_entity.type
_entity.pdbx_description
1 polymer ?
#
loop_
_entity_poly.entity_id
_entity_poly.type
_entity_poly.pdbx_seq_one_letter_code
_entity_poly.pdbx_strand_id
1 'polypeptide(L)'
;DDKARVKTLQCLNILDTQREERFDRIARLAAQLFQCEFASISFIDEKRQWFKSLVNLSLEQTTRETAFCAHTINHASTFIVPDTHQSETFKGNPFVINAPHIRFYAGTPIVVNGHRIGALCVFDPKPRTFSPQEEGQLNDLCRLVESELNREELTWLTAQLSQKQTALEENQKLTRVRSVILEKVVNCESLPSVLKHIVESI
;
A
#
# COMPACT_ATOMS: atom_id res chain seq x y z
N ASP A 1 15.53 1.80 -9.34
CA ASP A 1 15.87 3.06 -8.65
C ASP A 1 15.18 3.06 -7.27
N ASP A 2 16.00 3.02 -6.19
CA ASP A 2 15.49 2.94 -4.81
C ASP A 2 14.72 4.22 -4.41
N LYS A 3 15.13 5.39 -4.92
CA LYS A 3 14.42 6.66 -4.64
C LYS A 3 13.01 6.68 -5.21
N ALA A 4 12.82 6.17 -6.43
CA ALA A 4 11.49 6.07 -7.04
C ALA A 4 10.60 5.08 -6.27
N ARG A 5 11.15 3.95 -5.83
CA ARG A 5 10.49 2.97 -4.98
C ARG A 5 10.01 3.58 -3.66
N VAL A 6 10.91 4.29 -2.94
CA VAL A 6 10.56 4.96 -1.67
C VAL A 6 9.50 6.03 -1.89
N LYS A 7 9.60 6.81 -2.97
CA LYS A 7 8.57 7.79 -3.32
C LYS A 7 7.20 7.14 -3.57
N THR A 8 7.15 6.01 -4.29
CA THR A 8 5.90 5.25 -4.49
C THR A 8 5.31 4.80 -3.14
N LEU A 9 6.15 4.26 -2.25
CA LEU A 9 5.70 3.85 -0.92
C LEU A 9 5.15 5.03 -0.10
N GLN A 10 5.82 6.18 -0.12
CA GLN A 10 5.39 7.39 0.59
C GLN A 10 4.05 7.93 0.06
N CYS A 11 3.82 7.86 -1.26
CA CYS A 11 2.56 8.29 -1.86
C CYS A 11 1.35 7.48 -1.40
N LEU A 12 1.54 6.23 -0.96
CA LEU A 12 0.47 5.38 -0.43
C LEU A 12 -0.01 5.80 0.96
N ASN A 13 0.76 6.64 1.69
CA ASN A 13 0.46 7.05 3.07
C ASN A 13 0.17 5.88 4.01
N ILE A 14 0.73 4.70 3.74
CA ILE A 14 0.49 3.47 4.51
C ILE A 14 1.42 3.33 5.72
N LEU A 15 2.60 3.96 5.68
CA LEU A 15 3.57 3.91 6.78
C LEU A 15 3.02 4.59 8.03
N ASP A 16 3.37 4.04 9.19
CA ASP A 16 3.01 4.55 10.52
C ASP A 16 1.49 4.65 10.76
N THR A 17 0.69 3.93 9.97
CA THR A 17 -0.76 3.82 10.15
C THR A 17 -1.11 2.71 11.14
N GLN A 18 -2.32 2.77 11.69
CA GLN A 18 -2.81 1.71 12.56
C GLN A 18 -2.93 0.37 11.83
N ARG A 19 -2.93 -0.72 12.61
CA ARG A 19 -3.22 -2.05 12.10
C ARG A 19 -4.64 -2.09 11.54
N GLU A 20 -4.82 -2.86 10.47
CA GLU A 20 -6.11 -2.99 9.79
C GLU A 20 -6.42 -4.46 9.53
N GLU A 21 -7.63 -4.87 9.90
CA GLU A 21 -8.08 -6.26 9.79
C GLU A 21 -7.95 -6.84 8.37
N ARG A 22 -8.08 -6.03 7.33
CA ARG A 22 -7.93 -6.47 5.94
C ARG A 22 -6.52 -7.00 5.65
N PHE A 23 -5.47 -6.40 6.22
CA PHE A 23 -4.09 -6.89 6.11
C PHE A 23 -3.79 -7.99 7.13
N ASP A 24 -4.27 -7.83 8.37
CA ASP A 24 -4.07 -8.81 9.43
C ASP A 24 -4.67 -10.17 9.05
N ARG A 25 -5.84 -10.19 8.40
CA ARG A 25 -6.48 -11.40 7.90
C ARG A 25 -5.63 -12.11 6.86
N ILE A 26 -5.04 -11.38 5.90
CA ILE A 26 -4.19 -11.98 4.87
C ILE A 26 -2.93 -12.60 5.50
N ALA A 27 -2.29 -11.89 6.44
CA ALA A 27 -1.11 -12.41 7.13
C ALA A 27 -1.44 -13.68 7.95
N ARG A 28 -2.58 -13.70 8.66
CA ARG A 28 -3.03 -14.90 9.39
C ARG A 28 -3.34 -16.07 8.45
N LEU A 29 -3.99 -15.81 7.32
CA LEU A 29 -4.26 -16.83 6.31
C LEU A 29 -2.95 -17.40 5.75
N ALA A 30 -1.95 -16.58 5.48
CA ALA A 30 -0.64 -17.04 5.04
C ALA A 30 0.02 -17.95 6.10
N ALA A 31 0.07 -17.53 7.38
CA ALA A 31 0.62 -18.35 8.44
C ALA A 31 -0.07 -19.72 8.54
N GLN A 32 -1.41 -19.74 8.48
CA GLN A 32 -2.21 -20.95 8.56
C GLN A 32 -2.06 -21.86 7.34
N LEU A 33 -2.11 -21.30 6.13
CA LEU A 33 -2.02 -22.07 4.89
C LEU A 33 -0.69 -22.81 4.77
N PHE A 34 0.41 -22.12 5.11
CA PHE A 34 1.74 -22.69 5.03
C PHE A 34 2.19 -23.36 6.34
N GLN A 35 1.33 -23.36 7.37
CA GLN A 35 1.67 -23.90 8.70
C GLN A 35 3.01 -23.35 9.24
N CYS A 36 3.26 -22.07 8.99
CA CYS A 36 4.40 -21.34 9.52
C CYS A 36 4.02 -20.67 10.84
N GLU A 37 4.97 -20.60 11.78
CA GLU A 37 4.74 -19.93 13.05
C GLU A 37 4.49 -18.44 12.88
N PHE A 38 5.14 -17.81 11.88
CA PHE A 38 5.10 -16.37 11.64
C PHE A 38 4.72 -16.05 10.21
N ALA A 39 4.04 -14.91 10.05
CA ALA A 39 3.81 -14.27 8.76
C ALA A 39 3.79 -12.76 8.93
N SER A 40 4.18 -12.02 7.91
CA SER A 40 4.08 -10.56 7.94
C SER A 40 3.79 -9.93 6.58
N ILE A 41 3.14 -8.78 6.63
CA ILE A 41 3.08 -7.79 5.56
C ILE A 41 3.91 -6.61 6.01
N SER A 42 4.99 -6.31 5.29
CA SER A 42 5.90 -5.23 5.66
C SER A 42 6.32 -4.41 4.46
N PHE A 43 6.63 -3.15 4.71
CA PHE A 43 7.11 -2.20 3.72
C PHE A 43 8.55 -1.79 4.04
N ILE A 44 9.34 -1.62 2.98
CA ILE A 44 10.75 -1.26 3.09
C ILE A 44 10.91 0.23 2.77
N ASP A 45 11.08 1.01 3.82
CA ASP A 45 11.38 2.43 3.74
C ASP A 45 12.89 2.67 3.46
N GLU A 46 13.35 3.90 3.48
CA GLU A 46 14.74 4.25 3.21
C GLU A 46 15.73 3.54 4.16
N LYS A 47 15.42 3.53 5.48
CA LYS A 47 16.32 3.00 6.52
C LYS A 47 15.72 1.90 7.38
N ARG A 48 14.43 1.58 7.21
CA ARG A 48 13.71 0.63 8.06
C ARG A 48 12.81 -0.29 7.26
N GLN A 49 12.49 -1.41 7.87
CA GLN A 49 11.33 -2.24 7.55
C GLN A 49 10.23 -1.90 8.55
N TRP A 50 9.06 -1.53 8.07
CA TRP A 50 7.89 -1.27 8.88
C TRP A 50 6.82 -2.34 8.65
N PHE A 51 6.22 -2.85 9.74
CA PHE A 51 5.24 -3.93 9.69
C PHE A 51 3.81 -3.39 9.71
N LYS A 52 3.09 -3.56 8.61
CA LYS A 52 1.64 -3.30 8.54
C LYS A 52 0.86 -4.40 9.26
N SER A 53 1.32 -5.65 9.14
CA SER A 53 0.77 -6.81 9.83
C SER A 53 1.89 -7.78 10.21
N LEU A 54 1.82 -8.34 11.40
CA LEU A 54 2.79 -9.31 11.90
C LEU A 54 2.07 -10.30 12.82
N VAL A 55 2.19 -11.59 12.50
CA VAL A 55 1.57 -12.70 13.23
C VAL A 55 2.55 -13.29 14.22
N ASN A 56 2.11 -13.48 15.46
CA ASN A 56 2.85 -14.10 16.59
C ASN A 56 4.13 -13.37 17.02
N LEU A 57 4.35 -12.14 16.58
CA LEU A 57 5.42 -11.27 17.06
C LEU A 57 4.89 -9.87 17.30
N SER A 58 5.52 -9.15 18.24
CA SER A 58 5.17 -7.79 18.62
C SER A 58 6.32 -6.83 18.27
N LEU A 59 6.46 -6.50 16.99
CA LEU A 59 7.42 -5.52 16.50
C LEU A 59 6.71 -4.54 15.57
N GLU A 60 7.03 -3.27 15.68
CA GLU A 60 6.51 -2.25 14.76
C GLU A 60 7.44 -2.05 13.56
N GLN A 61 8.75 -2.14 13.80
CA GLN A 61 9.76 -1.93 12.78
C GLN A 61 11.09 -2.60 13.12
N THR A 62 11.93 -2.77 12.11
CA THR A 62 13.34 -3.18 12.24
C THR A 62 14.23 -2.30 11.36
N THR A 63 15.54 -2.39 11.52
CA THR A 63 16.45 -1.75 10.58
C THR A 63 16.37 -2.43 9.22
N ARG A 64 16.54 -1.69 8.13
CA ARG A 64 16.57 -2.25 6.77
C ARG A 64 17.69 -3.26 6.58
N GLU A 65 18.81 -3.07 7.25
CA GLU A 65 20.00 -3.93 7.15
C GLU A 65 19.75 -5.34 7.66
N THR A 66 18.96 -5.51 8.72
CA THR A 66 18.63 -6.82 9.31
C THR A 66 17.38 -7.45 8.69
N ALA A 67 16.69 -6.74 7.80
CA ALA A 67 15.42 -7.16 7.26
C ALA A 67 15.56 -8.17 6.12
N PHE A 68 14.99 -9.36 6.26
CA PHE A 68 14.85 -10.34 5.17
C PHE A 68 14.08 -9.79 3.98
N CYS A 69 13.03 -9.02 4.22
CA CYS A 69 12.21 -8.42 3.18
C CYS A 69 12.96 -7.38 2.35
N ALA A 70 14.04 -6.78 2.87
CA ALA A 70 14.92 -5.91 2.10
C ALA A 70 15.69 -6.66 0.99
N HIS A 71 15.92 -7.96 1.18
CA HIS A 71 16.43 -8.83 0.12
C HIS A 71 15.33 -9.22 -0.86
N THR A 72 14.13 -9.54 -0.35
CA THR A 72 12.97 -9.92 -1.19
C THR A 72 12.66 -8.86 -2.26
N ILE A 73 12.67 -7.58 -1.93
CA ILE A 73 12.35 -6.51 -2.91
C ILE A 73 13.36 -6.41 -4.06
N ASN A 74 14.52 -7.05 -3.96
CA ASN A 74 15.50 -7.11 -5.04
C ASN A 74 15.22 -8.23 -6.06
N HIS A 75 14.30 -9.15 -5.74
CA HIS A 75 13.90 -10.27 -6.59
C HIS A 75 12.58 -9.96 -7.31
N ALA A 76 12.41 -10.50 -8.51
CA ALA A 76 11.16 -10.37 -9.28
C ALA A 76 10.12 -11.43 -8.87
N SER A 77 10.56 -12.54 -8.29
CA SER A 77 9.76 -13.67 -7.81
C SER A 77 9.93 -13.83 -6.30
N THR A 78 9.25 -14.81 -5.74
CA THR A 78 9.40 -15.19 -4.33
C THR A 78 10.85 -15.49 -3.99
N PHE A 79 11.34 -14.89 -2.93
CA PHE A 79 12.67 -15.14 -2.39
C PHE A 79 12.55 -16.17 -1.26
N ILE A 80 13.26 -17.30 -1.39
CA ILE A 80 13.16 -18.45 -0.49
C ILE A 80 14.51 -18.74 0.14
N VAL A 81 14.54 -18.89 1.45
CA VAL A 81 15.69 -19.34 2.25
C VAL A 81 15.26 -20.57 3.04
N PRO A 82 15.56 -21.79 2.56
CA PRO A 82 15.12 -23.04 3.21
C PRO A 82 15.72 -23.26 4.59
N ASP A 83 16.96 -22.82 4.80
CA ASP A 83 17.65 -22.84 6.08
C ASP A 83 18.64 -21.68 6.20
N THR A 84 18.35 -20.73 7.06
CA THR A 84 19.18 -19.54 7.28
C THR A 84 20.56 -19.85 7.82
N HIS A 85 20.72 -20.96 8.58
CA HIS A 85 22.03 -21.38 9.11
C HIS A 85 22.99 -21.81 7.98
N GLN A 86 22.46 -22.23 6.84
CA GLN A 86 23.26 -22.59 5.66
C GLN A 86 23.46 -21.42 4.70
N SER A 87 22.84 -20.27 4.99
CA SER A 87 22.96 -19.07 4.15
C SER A 87 24.10 -18.18 4.63
N GLU A 88 25.08 -17.94 3.78
CA GLU A 88 26.17 -17.01 4.09
C GLU A 88 25.67 -15.60 4.40
N THR A 89 24.55 -15.20 3.80
CA THR A 89 23.93 -13.88 3.98
C THR A 89 23.21 -13.77 5.34
N PHE A 90 22.57 -14.85 5.79
CA PHE A 90 21.66 -14.77 6.95
C PHE A 90 22.13 -15.45 8.21
N LYS A 91 23.13 -16.35 8.17
CA LYS A 91 23.61 -17.08 9.37
C LYS A 91 24.05 -16.17 10.52
N GLY A 92 24.52 -14.94 10.22
CA GLY A 92 24.90 -13.92 11.20
C GLY A 92 23.80 -12.92 11.57
N ASN A 93 22.60 -13.08 11.03
CA ASN A 93 21.50 -12.12 11.24
C ASN A 93 21.00 -12.20 12.70
N PRO A 94 20.73 -11.06 13.38
CA PRO A 94 20.23 -11.05 14.76
C PRO A 94 18.96 -11.88 14.98
N PHE A 95 18.04 -11.93 14.02
CA PHE A 95 16.80 -12.70 14.12
C PHE A 95 16.99 -14.21 13.86
N VAL A 96 18.16 -14.62 13.41
CA VAL A 96 18.58 -16.01 13.31
C VAL A 96 19.27 -16.46 14.59
N ILE A 97 20.19 -15.63 15.10
CA ILE A 97 20.99 -15.94 16.30
C ILE A 97 20.13 -15.83 17.57
N ASN A 98 19.30 -14.80 17.65
CA ASN A 98 18.41 -14.54 18.79
C ASN A 98 16.95 -14.84 18.43
N ALA A 99 16.07 -14.76 19.42
CA ALA A 99 14.63 -14.88 19.15
C ALA A 99 14.18 -13.93 18.02
N PRO A 100 13.36 -14.42 17.09
CA PRO A 100 12.60 -15.67 17.09
C PRO A 100 13.31 -16.87 16.46
N HIS A 101 14.63 -16.85 16.25
CA HIS A 101 15.44 -17.95 15.71
C HIS A 101 14.97 -18.41 14.32
N ILE A 102 14.79 -17.47 13.42
CA ILE A 102 14.29 -17.73 12.05
C ILE A 102 15.24 -18.72 11.35
N ARG A 103 14.69 -19.88 10.93
CA ARG A 103 15.40 -20.89 10.15
C ARG A 103 14.92 -20.96 8.70
N PHE A 104 13.66 -20.75 8.47
CA PHE A 104 13.04 -20.72 7.16
C PHE A 104 12.45 -19.34 6.88
N TYR A 105 12.55 -18.90 5.62
CA TYR A 105 11.92 -17.68 5.14
C TYR A 105 11.46 -17.87 3.69
N ALA A 106 10.23 -17.46 3.39
CA ALA A 106 9.75 -17.28 2.03
C ALA A 106 8.98 -15.94 1.95
N GLY A 107 9.35 -15.08 1.02
CA GLY A 107 8.73 -13.76 0.84
C GLY A 107 8.51 -13.42 -0.62
N THR A 108 7.31 -12.95 -0.93
CA THR A 108 6.90 -12.46 -2.25
C THR A 108 6.87 -10.94 -2.24
N PRO A 109 7.52 -10.26 -3.21
CA PRO A 109 7.53 -8.81 -3.25
C PRO A 109 6.15 -8.24 -3.55
N ILE A 110 5.74 -7.24 -2.80
CA ILE A 110 4.53 -6.43 -3.05
C ILE A 110 4.88 -5.36 -4.09
N VAL A 111 4.16 -5.34 -5.20
CA VAL A 111 4.41 -4.45 -6.33
C VAL A 111 3.29 -3.43 -6.46
N VAL A 112 3.63 -2.14 -6.46
CA VAL A 112 2.69 -1.04 -6.73
C VAL A 112 3.33 -0.11 -7.75
N ASN A 113 2.61 0.23 -8.81
CA ASN A 113 3.09 1.10 -9.88
C ASN A 113 4.47 0.67 -10.46
N GLY A 114 4.69 -0.66 -10.57
CA GLY A 114 5.94 -1.23 -11.07
C GLY A 114 7.11 -1.22 -10.08
N HIS A 115 6.92 -0.75 -8.84
CA HIS A 115 7.93 -0.72 -7.80
C HIS A 115 7.67 -1.76 -6.71
N ARG A 116 8.70 -2.52 -6.33
CA ARG A 116 8.65 -3.49 -5.23
C ARG A 116 8.86 -2.76 -3.91
N ILE A 117 7.76 -2.46 -3.21
CA ILE A 117 7.74 -1.57 -2.04
C ILE A 117 7.83 -2.30 -0.70
N GLY A 118 7.60 -3.60 -0.68
CA GLY A 118 7.57 -4.42 0.52
C GLY A 118 7.45 -5.90 0.19
N ALA A 119 7.04 -6.70 1.15
CA ALA A 119 6.83 -8.14 0.99
C ALA A 119 5.70 -8.67 1.87
N LEU A 120 4.96 -9.66 1.33
CA LEU A 120 4.25 -10.65 2.11
C LEU A 120 5.20 -11.82 2.34
N CYS A 121 5.45 -12.19 3.58
CA CYS A 121 6.33 -13.31 3.88
C CYS A 121 5.79 -14.22 4.98
N VAL A 122 6.26 -15.46 4.93
CA VAL A 122 6.10 -16.48 5.98
C VAL A 122 7.47 -16.94 6.42
N PHE A 123 7.64 -17.23 7.71
CA PHE A 123 8.90 -17.67 8.27
C PHE A 123 8.69 -18.53 9.50
N ASP A 124 9.69 -19.36 9.81
CA ASP A 124 9.57 -20.41 10.81
C ASP A 124 10.90 -20.64 11.53
N PRO A 125 10.91 -21.01 12.84
CA PRO A 125 12.12 -21.40 13.55
C PRO A 125 12.64 -22.79 13.15
N LYS A 126 11.97 -23.49 12.24
CA LYS A 126 12.39 -24.78 11.68
C LYS A 126 12.72 -24.63 10.21
N PRO A 127 13.81 -25.27 9.72
CA PRO A 127 14.12 -25.29 8.31
C PRO A 127 13.06 -26.11 7.56
N ARG A 128 12.74 -25.69 6.33
CA ARG A 128 11.79 -26.40 5.47
C ARG A 128 12.02 -26.11 3.98
N THR A 129 11.50 -27.00 3.14
CA THR A 129 11.37 -26.76 1.70
C THR A 129 10.09 -25.98 1.41
N PHE A 130 10.08 -25.27 0.31
CA PHE A 130 8.93 -24.55 -0.18
C PHE A 130 8.71 -24.92 -1.65
N SER A 131 7.58 -25.54 -1.93
CA SER A 131 7.28 -26.09 -3.26
C SER A 131 6.83 -25.01 -4.24
N PRO A 132 6.93 -25.25 -5.56
CA PRO A 132 6.39 -24.32 -6.57
C PRO A 132 4.88 -24.05 -6.41
N GLN A 133 4.11 -24.99 -5.88
CA GLN A 133 2.71 -24.82 -5.57
C GLN A 133 2.51 -23.83 -4.42
N GLU A 134 3.28 -23.96 -3.33
CA GLU A 134 3.25 -23.03 -2.20
C GLU A 134 3.72 -21.63 -2.62
N GLU A 135 4.72 -21.54 -3.51
CA GLU A 135 5.14 -20.27 -4.09
C GLU A 135 4.01 -19.58 -4.86
N GLY A 136 3.28 -20.34 -5.70
CA GLY A 136 2.10 -19.85 -6.42
C GLY A 136 1.02 -19.32 -5.46
N GLN A 137 0.73 -20.07 -4.40
CA GLN A 137 -0.26 -19.67 -3.38
C GLN A 137 0.18 -18.39 -2.61
N LEU A 138 1.47 -18.27 -2.29
CA LEU A 138 1.98 -17.05 -1.63
C LEU A 138 1.90 -15.83 -2.55
N ASN A 139 2.16 -16.03 -3.85
CA ASN A 139 1.95 -15.00 -4.87
C ASN A 139 0.48 -14.56 -4.95
N ASP A 140 -0.46 -15.50 -4.93
CA ASP A 140 -1.89 -15.16 -4.98
C ASP A 140 -2.33 -14.36 -3.75
N LEU A 141 -1.87 -14.74 -2.55
CA LEU A 141 -2.11 -13.95 -1.33
C LEU A 141 -1.44 -12.56 -1.41
N CYS A 142 -0.25 -12.45 -2.02
CA CYS A 142 0.42 -11.17 -2.21
C CYS A 142 -0.39 -10.23 -3.14
N ARG A 143 -1.00 -10.76 -4.20
CA ARG A 143 -1.91 -10.01 -5.07
C ARG A 143 -3.15 -9.49 -4.34
N LEU A 144 -3.64 -10.21 -3.33
CA LEU A 144 -4.71 -9.68 -2.47
C LEU A 144 -4.22 -8.46 -1.67
N VAL A 145 -2.98 -8.49 -1.14
CA VAL A 145 -2.38 -7.31 -0.48
C VAL A 145 -2.29 -6.13 -1.45
N GLU A 146 -1.81 -6.35 -2.67
CA GLU A 146 -1.72 -5.32 -3.71
C GLU A 146 -3.10 -4.74 -4.07
N SER A 147 -4.12 -5.59 -4.15
CA SER A 147 -5.50 -5.16 -4.39
C SER A 147 -6.05 -4.28 -3.26
N GLU A 148 -5.74 -4.60 -2.01
CA GLU A 148 -6.15 -3.78 -0.86
C GLU A 148 -5.45 -2.41 -0.83
N LEU A 149 -4.17 -2.35 -1.24
CA LEU A 149 -3.44 -1.08 -1.38
C LEU A 149 -4.01 -0.20 -2.50
N ASN A 150 -4.28 -0.78 -3.66
CA ASN A 150 -4.83 -0.06 -4.82
C ASN A 150 -6.26 0.44 -4.56
N ARG A 151 -7.05 -0.26 -3.75
CA ARG A 151 -8.40 0.15 -3.39
C ARG A 151 -8.43 1.46 -2.62
N GLU A 152 -7.48 1.70 -1.73
CA GLU A 152 -7.36 2.98 -1.03
C GLU A 152 -7.01 4.13 -1.96
N GLU A 153 -6.04 3.91 -2.84
CA GLU A 153 -5.66 4.90 -3.85
C GLU A 153 -6.85 5.28 -4.73
N LEU A 154 -7.61 4.30 -5.22
CA LEU A 154 -8.82 4.53 -6.00
C LEU A 154 -9.90 5.29 -5.21
N THR A 155 -10.14 4.95 -3.96
CA THR A 155 -11.13 5.63 -3.11
C THR A 155 -10.73 7.08 -2.87
N TRP A 156 -9.46 7.34 -2.59
CA TRP A 156 -8.95 8.70 -2.42
C TRP A 156 -9.04 9.52 -3.71
N LEU A 157 -8.64 8.94 -4.85
CA LEU A 157 -8.72 9.59 -6.16
C LEU A 157 -10.17 9.93 -6.56
N THR A 158 -11.09 9.01 -6.33
CA THR A 158 -12.52 9.25 -6.63
C THR A 158 -13.10 10.36 -5.76
N ALA A 159 -12.73 10.43 -4.48
CA ALA A 159 -13.13 11.53 -3.60
C ALA A 159 -12.57 12.87 -4.06
N GLN A 160 -11.31 12.95 -4.47
CA GLN A 160 -10.67 14.15 -5.01
C GLN A 160 -11.32 14.61 -6.32
N LEU A 161 -11.61 13.66 -7.22
CA LEU A 161 -12.29 13.97 -8.48
C LEU A 161 -13.69 14.53 -8.23
N SER A 162 -14.46 13.93 -7.34
CA SER A 162 -15.80 14.39 -6.96
C SER A 162 -15.76 15.81 -6.40
N GLN A 163 -14.82 16.14 -5.51
CA GLN A 163 -14.67 17.50 -4.98
C GLN A 163 -14.34 18.54 -6.08
N LYS A 164 -13.41 18.18 -6.98
CA LYS A 164 -13.05 19.07 -8.10
C LYS A 164 -14.22 19.28 -9.05
N GLN A 165 -15.00 18.24 -9.31
CA GLN A 165 -16.17 18.32 -10.17
C GLN A 165 -17.23 19.27 -9.57
N THR A 166 -17.54 19.13 -8.28
CA THR A 166 -18.48 20.02 -7.58
C THR A 166 -18.03 21.49 -7.65
N ALA A 167 -16.75 21.76 -7.36
CA ALA A 167 -16.18 23.09 -7.42
C ALA A 167 -16.23 23.69 -8.85
N LEU A 168 -16.02 22.86 -9.88
CA LEU A 168 -16.12 23.27 -11.27
C LEU A 168 -17.56 23.63 -11.65
N GLU A 169 -18.53 22.82 -11.24
CA GLU A 169 -19.96 23.07 -11.49
C GLU A 169 -20.42 24.36 -10.82
N GLU A 170 -20.00 24.63 -9.58
CA GLU A 170 -20.29 25.89 -8.89
C GLU A 170 -19.70 27.10 -9.63
N ASN A 171 -18.47 27.01 -10.08
CA ASN A 171 -17.80 28.07 -10.82
C ASN A 171 -18.46 28.32 -12.18
N GLN A 172 -18.91 27.25 -12.87
CA GLN A 172 -19.66 27.39 -14.12
C GLN A 172 -21.01 28.08 -13.91
N LYS A 173 -21.73 27.72 -12.82
CA LYS A 173 -22.99 28.42 -12.45
C LYS A 173 -22.76 29.92 -12.23
N LEU A 174 -21.75 30.29 -11.42
CA LEU A 174 -21.38 31.67 -11.16
C LEU A 174 -21.03 32.42 -12.45
N THR A 175 -20.26 31.80 -13.34
CA THR A 175 -19.87 32.37 -14.62
C THR A 175 -21.11 32.61 -15.52
N ARG A 176 -22.02 31.64 -15.53
CA ARG A 176 -23.27 31.75 -16.30
C ARG A 176 -24.16 32.91 -15.79
N VAL A 177 -24.35 33.00 -14.47
CA VAL A 177 -25.09 34.11 -13.84
C VAL A 177 -24.43 35.45 -14.17
N ARG A 178 -23.11 35.53 -14.05
CA ARG A 178 -22.35 36.73 -14.39
C ARG A 178 -22.54 37.14 -15.86
N SER A 179 -22.51 36.19 -16.79
CA SER A 179 -22.73 36.48 -18.23
C SER A 179 -24.13 37.00 -18.50
N VAL A 180 -25.16 36.42 -17.88
CA VAL A 180 -26.56 36.86 -18.00
C VAL A 180 -26.73 38.29 -17.45
N ILE A 181 -26.11 38.58 -16.29
CA ILE A 181 -26.17 39.96 -15.74
C ILE A 181 -25.53 40.97 -16.68
N LEU A 182 -24.33 40.65 -17.19
CA LEU A 182 -23.61 41.56 -18.11
C LEU A 182 -24.39 41.82 -19.40
N GLU A 183 -24.98 40.76 -19.98
CA GLU A 183 -25.81 40.92 -21.21
C GLU A 183 -26.98 41.83 -20.97
N LYS A 184 -27.68 41.70 -19.83
CA LYS A 184 -28.82 42.53 -19.50
C LYS A 184 -28.46 43.97 -19.15
N VAL A 185 -27.32 44.17 -18.50
CA VAL A 185 -26.78 45.52 -18.23
C VAL A 185 -26.40 46.23 -19.54
N VAL A 186 -25.78 45.52 -20.48
CA VAL A 186 -25.43 46.07 -21.80
C VAL A 186 -26.70 46.45 -22.60
N ASN A 187 -27.76 45.67 -22.48
CA ASN A 187 -29.03 45.90 -23.16
C ASN A 187 -29.92 46.93 -22.45
N CYS A 188 -29.44 47.61 -21.39
CA CYS A 188 -30.18 48.63 -20.64
C CYS A 188 -31.53 48.14 -20.08
N GLU A 189 -31.63 46.86 -19.69
CA GLU A 189 -32.84 46.32 -19.08
C GLU A 189 -33.06 46.86 -17.66
N SER A 190 -34.33 46.96 -17.24
CA SER A 190 -34.65 47.44 -15.89
C SER A 190 -34.20 46.51 -14.80
N LEU A 191 -33.78 47.05 -13.66
CA LEU A 191 -33.28 46.27 -12.52
C LEU A 191 -34.23 45.13 -12.07
N PRO A 192 -35.55 45.27 -12.03
CA PRO A 192 -36.50 44.18 -11.71
C PRO A 192 -36.46 43.03 -12.71
N SER A 193 -36.26 43.30 -14.01
CA SER A 193 -36.14 42.26 -15.05
C SER A 193 -34.85 41.43 -14.87
N VAL A 194 -33.74 42.10 -14.55
CA VAL A 194 -32.44 41.46 -14.30
C VAL A 194 -32.54 40.54 -13.08
N LEU A 195 -33.13 40.99 -11.96
CA LEU A 195 -33.29 40.21 -10.74
C LEU A 195 -34.16 38.94 -10.95
N LYS A 196 -35.25 39.04 -11.71
CA LYS A 196 -36.11 37.92 -12.04
C LYS A 196 -35.35 36.82 -12.76
N HIS A 197 -34.53 37.16 -13.76
CA HIS A 197 -33.72 36.16 -14.50
C HIS A 197 -32.59 35.53 -13.69
N ILE A 198 -32.01 36.27 -12.72
CA ILE A 198 -31.02 35.71 -11.80
C ILE A 198 -31.67 34.59 -10.96
N VAL A 199 -32.85 34.83 -10.41
CA VAL A 199 -33.56 33.83 -9.59
C VAL A 199 -33.97 32.61 -10.42
N GLU A 200 -34.34 32.78 -11.70
CA GLU A 200 -34.69 31.68 -12.60
C GLU A 200 -33.45 30.86 -13.07
N SER A 201 -32.21 31.39 -12.89
CA SER A 201 -30.96 30.81 -13.39
C SER A 201 -30.15 30.07 -12.30
N ILE A 202 -30.56 30.12 -11.02
CA ILE A 202 -29.99 29.44 -9.86
C ILE A 202 -30.66 28.08 -9.68
#